data_e38aa505e0d6968eae75734a766d7d96
#
_entry.id   e38aa505e0d6968eae75734a766d7d96
#
_cell.length_a   1.000
_cell.length_b   1.000
_cell.length_c   1.000
_cell.angle_alpha   90.00
_cell.angle_beta   90.00
_cell.angle_gamma   90.00
#
_symmetry.space_group_name_H-M   'P 1'
#
loop_
_entity.id
_entity.type
_entity.pdbx_description
1 polymer ?
#
loop_
_entity_poly.entity_id
_entity_poly.type
_entity_poly.pdbx_seq_one_letter_code
_entity_poly.pdbx_strand_id
1 'polypeptide(L)'
;MTDTSSSARLRVDQDNPARETSPFDLPGSKLRTSARKAGRGAYAPALIGAPSTTRQAAILNTALIGPPTGTQGIANGRDQLSHTLVAHDPITAYNAKPRLVSSPNTIVAGGIGGGKSSFVKTVCVGRPLLLRYRRAVVFDKKPQGDEGEYAQITRAYGAEPLRFAVDGSGSTRLNLLDPLILRSAGGAGIYRLLHTIVRIARDNARLTDWEEQAIRGALSATLARFESARTPTMADVLPFLGTIPDEPAYADLSPSSREALHHAGLGVRWTLTGLLDEYAGLLDGETSESVDLTGKLTSFDISQLPADGPAVNVIRAIGNEWMMGRLRSPENKGWGTSVIYEEGWDMVDGPTAHLLKSNQKLSRALGLSNVFVFHKGKDIAPNSPGQTVISEAQSIYMFRQDRQDDADWAVRTFNFEPSTADVLQGLAPGHFVFKYGDKPEVHVRHIRSSWETELTDTDDAMHYTAEDVAGDAP
;
A
#
# COMPACT_ATOMS: atom_id res chain seq x y z
N MET A 1 14.56 56.41 50.26
CA MET A 1 15.12 55.24 49.55
C MET A 1 13.97 54.30 49.29
N THR A 2 13.39 54.43 48.11
CA THR A 2 12.19 53.71 47.64
C THR A 2 12.64 52.56 46.78
N ASP A 3 12.42 51.40 47.25
CA ASP A 3 12.73 50.14 46.54
C ASP A 3 11.53 49.77 45.62
N THR A 4 11.70 49.95 44.32
CA THR A 4 10.75 49.57 43.30
C THR A 4 11.19 48.26 42.67
N SER A 5 10.91 47.11 43.30
CA SER A 5 10.99 45.82 42.65
C SER A 5 9.77 45.60 41.73
N SER A 6 9.97 45.88 40.46
CA SER A 6 9.03 45.58 39.38
C SER A 6 8.91 44.05 39.22
N SER A 7 7.86 43.45 39.78
CA SER A 7 7.47 42.08 39.43
C SER A 7 6.89 42.05 38.05
N ALA A 8 7.65 41.59 37.06
CA ALA A 8 7.15 41.32 35.73
C ALA A 8 6.06 40.18 35.81
N ARG A 9 4.80 40.61 35.78
CA ARG A 9 3.68 39.70 35.61
C ARG A 9 3.62 39.34 34.13
N LEU A 10 3.96 38.12 33.77
CA LEU A 10 3.59 37.56 32.46
C LEU A 10 2.06 37.58 32.34
N ARG A 11 1.52 38.60 31.67
CA ARG A 11 0.14 38.63 31.20
C ARG A 11 0.08 37.67 30.02
N VAL A 12 -0.56 36.53 30.20
CA VAL A 12 -1.00 35.70 29.10
C VAL A 12 -2.23 36.38 28.50
N ASP A 13 -2.08 36.84 27.27
CA ASP A 13 -3.14 37.46 26.48
C ASP A 13 -4.23 36.41 26.22
N GLN A 14 -5.41 36.59 26.81
CA GLN A 14 -6.53 35.65 26.78
C GLN A 14 -7.39 35.81 25.51
N ASP A 15 -7.11 36.77 24.63
CA ASP A 15 -8.00 37.16 23.54
C ASP A 15 -7.53 36.79 22.13
N ASN A 16 -6.63 35.81 21.97
CA ASN A 16 -6.26 35.36 20.63
C ASN A 16 -6.80 33.95 20.34
N PRO A 17 -7.92 33.78 19.65
CA PRO A 17 -8.55 32.52 19.36
C PRO A 17 -7.74 31.59 18.41
N ALA A 18 -6.63 32.09 17.83
CA ALA A 18 -5.79 31.34 16.89
C ALA A 18 -4.55 30.68 17.54
N ARG A 19 -4.36 30.79 18.86
CA ARG A 19 -3.33 30.01 19.55
C ARG A 19 -3.86 28.63 19.84
N GLU A 20 -3.31 27.62 19.17
CA GLU A 20 -3.39 26.23 19.68
C GLU A 20 -3.02 26.28 21.17
N THR A 21 -3.96 25.97 22.04
CA THR A 21 -3.72 25.89 23.46
C THR A 21 -2.62 24.86 23.68
N SER A 22 -1.49 25.30 24.20
CA SER A 22 -0.43 24.38 24.64
C SER A 22 -1.06 23.34 25.56
N PRO A 23 -0.70 22.05 25.48
CA PRO A 23 -1.18 21.04 26.43
C PRO A 23 -0.89 21.41 27.89
N PHE A 24 -0.02 22.38 28.13
CA PHE A 24 0.24 22.98 29.45
C PHE A 24 -0.76 24.07 29.84
N ASP A 25 -1.60 24.54 28.93
CA ASP A 25 -2.64 25.55 29.17
C ASP A 25 -4.01 24.95 29.49
N LEU A 26 -4.08 23.67 29.80
CA LEU A 26 -5.30 23.01 30.23
C LEU A 26 -5.86 23.71 31.49
N PRO A 27 -7.21 23.81 31.62
CA PRO A 27 -7.84 24.36 32.80
C PRO A 27 -7.28 23.68 34.07
N GLY A 28 -6.71 24.48 34.96
CA GLY A 28 -6.05 23.98 36.17
C GLY A 28 -4.53 23.87 36.11
N SER A 29 -3.89 24.02 34.94
CA SER A 29 -2.43 23.95 34.78
C SER A 29 -1.69 25.28 35.02
N LYS A 30 -2.36 26.31 35.51
CA LYS A 30 -1.74 27.60 35.81
C LYS A 30 -0.77 27.46 37.00
N LEU A 31 0.52 27.63 36.71
CA LEU A 31 1.54 27.75 37.72
C LEU A 31 1.26 29.00 38.59
N ARG A 32 0.88 28.78 39.84
CA ARG A 32 0.77 29.86 40.83
C ARG A 32 1.96 29.77 41.81
N THR A 33 2.89 30.72 41.69
CA THR A 33 3.92 30.90 42.70
C THR A 33 3.39 31.84 43.76
N SER A 34 3.46 31.47 45.02
CA SER A 34 3.22 32.37 46.12
C SER A 34 4.51 33.14 46.43
N ALA A 35 4.52 34.46 46.24
CA ALA A 35 5.66 35.28 46.54
C ALA A 35 6.18 35.13 47.97
N ARG A 36 5.29 34.83 48.91
CA ARG A 36 5.64 34.58 50.31
C ARG A 36 6.40 33.24 50.53
N LYS A 37 6.08 32.23 49.71
CA LYS A 37 6.81 30.92 49.73
C LYS A 37 8.13 31.01 48.98
N ALA A 38 8.16 31.74 47.86
CA ALA A 38 9.39 32.00 47.12
C ALA A 38 10.42 32.76 47.96
N GLY A 39 9.99 33.77 48.71
CA GLY A 39 10.85 34.52 49.64
C GLY A 39 11.42 33.66 50.79
N ARG A 40 10.89 32.44 51.03
CA ARG A 40 11.41 31.44 51.98
C ARG A 40 12.21 30.33 51.32
N GLY A 41 12.59 30.48 50.07
CA GLY A 41 13.34 29.48 49.29
C GLY A 41 12.51 28.31 48.76
N ALA A 42 11.18 28.37 48.86
CA ALA A 42 10.31 27.33 48.32
C ALA A 42 9.87 27.69 46.89
N TYR A 43 10.56 27.18 45.89
CA TYR A 43 10.30 27.45 44.46
C TYR A 43 9.38 26.45 43.77
N ALA A 44 8.78 25.52 44.54
CA ALA A 44 7.85 24.55 43.95
C ALA A 44 6.57 25.25 43.52
N PRO A 45 6.20 25.26 42.21
CA PRO A 45 4.95 25.79 41.76
C PRO A 45 3.78 24.96 42.31
N ALA A 46 2.75 25.62 42.85
CA ALA A 46 1.51 24.94 43.19
C ALA A 46 0.69 24.72 41.93
N LEU A 47 0.67 23.49 41.45
CA LEU A 47 -0.25 23.08 40.38
C LEU A 47 -1.66 22.97 40.96
N ILE A 48 -2.59 23.77 40.45
CA ILE A 48 -4.00 23.67 40.80
C ILE A 48 -4.65 22.69 39.84
N GLY A 49 -4.88 21.46 40.32
CA GLY A 49 -5.91 20.60 39.80
C GLY A 49 -5.79 20.10 38.36
N ALA A 50 -4.63 19.66 37.92
CA ALA A 50 -4.58 18.77 36.78
C ALA A 50 -4.81 17.32 37.28
N PRO A 51 -5.85 16.61 36.80
CA PRO A 51 -5.93 15.19 37.07
C PRO A 51 -4.70 14.52 36.47
N SER A 52 -3.83 14.00 37.34
CA SER A 52 -2.64 13.25 36.91
C SER A 52 -3.04 11.80 36.73
N THR A 53 -2.77 11.22 35.58
CA THR A 53 -2.83 9.78 35.38
C THR A 53 -1.47 9.16 35.69
N THR A 54 -1.44 7.86 35.98
CA THR A 54 -0.19 7.10 36.13
C THR A 54 0.71 7.23 34.88
N ARG A 55 0.13 7.45 33.71
CA ARG A 55 0.82 7.69 32.44
C ARG A 55 1.53 9.07 32.43
N GLN A 56 0.92 10.10 33.01
CA GLN A 56 1.56 11.41 33.17
C GLN A 56 2.67 11.38 34.25
N ALA A 57 2.48 10.60 35.29
CA ALA A 57 3.53 10.37 36.29
C ALA A 57 4.74 9.59 35.71
N ALA A 58 4.50 8.67 34.76
CA ALA A 58 5.54 7.98 34.03
C ALA A 58 6.38 8.92 33.15
N ILE A 59 5.80 9.99 32.59
CA ILE A 59 6.53 11.03 31.83
C ILE A 59 7.55 11.77 32.72
N LEU A 60 7.26 11.93 33.98
CA LEU A 60 8.18 12.57 34.96
C LEU A 60 9.34 11.66 35.38
N ASN A 61 9.24 10.37 35.09
CA ASN A 61 10.31 9.42 35.33
C ASN A 61 11.10 9.19 34.05
N THR A 62 12.21 9.88 33.87
CA THR A 62 13.07 9.79 32.69
C THR A 62 13.56 8.38 32.37
N ALA A 63 13.56 7.46 33.34
CA ALA A 63 13.91 6.06 33.15
C ALA A 63 12.81 5.28 32.40
N LEU A 64 11.57 5.79 32.37
CA LEU A 64 10.42 5.19 31.65
C LEU A 64 10.16 5.84 30.31
N ILE A 65 10.82 6.96 29.98
CA ILE A 65 10.73 7.60 28.67
C ILE A 65 11.62 6.80 27.72
N GLY A 66 11.02 6.10 26.77
CA GLY A 66 11.75 5.40 25.73
C GLY A 66 12.59 6.37 24.88
N PRO A 67 13.60 5.89 24.16
CA PRO A 67 14.36 6.72 23.22
C PRO A 67 13.41 7.35 22.21
N PRO A 68 13.66 8.60 21.80
CA PRO A 68 12.84 9.24 20.78
C PRO A 68 12.84 8.37 19.51
N THR A 69 11.68 8.26 18.89
CA THR A 69 11.56 7.66 17.54
C THR A 69 12.51 8.41 16.61
N GLY A 70 13.24 7.66 15.78
CA GLY A 70 14.32 8.23 14.97
C GLY A 70 13.92 9.47 14.18
N THR A 71 14.90 10.31 13.90
CA THR A 71 14.75 11.56 13.15
C THR A 71 15.08 11.40 11.67
N GLN A 72 15.38 10.18 11.22
CA GLN A 72 15.78 9.90 9.85
C GLN A 72 14.62 9.36 9.03
N GLY A 73 14.42 9.91 7.84
CA GLY A 73 13.37 9.48 6.92
C GLY A 73 12.35 10.58 6.66
N ILE A 74 11.11 10.19 6.59
CA ILE A 74 9.96 11.02 6.24
C ILE A 74 9.15 11.30 7.51
N ALA A 75 8.68 12.54 7.67
CA ALA A 75 7.79 12.90 8.76
C ALA A 75 6.46 12.12 8.64
N ASN A 76 6.15 11.30 9.63
CA ASN A 76 4.90 10.52 9.66
C ASN A 76 3.83 11.23 10.49
N GLY A 77 4.23 11.93 11.55
CA GLY A 77 3.34 12.61 12.47
C GLY A 77 4.03 13.01 13.75
N ARG A 78 3.27 13.17 14.81
CA ARG A 78 3.74 13.54 16.14
C ARG A 78 3.36 12.46 17.14
N ASP A 79 4.33 12.02 17.92
CA ASP A 79 4.10 11.10 19.05
C ASP A 79 3.19 11.78 20.09
N GLN A 80 2.15 11.07 20.51
CA GLN A 80 1.17 11.60 21.45
C GLN A 80 1.68 11.64 22.92
N LEU A 81 2.76 10.91 23.21
CA LEU A 81 3.36 10.91 24.53
C LEU A 81 4.45 11.97 24.67
N SER A 82 5.44 11.95 23.80
CA SER A 82 6.59 12.85 23.85
C SER A 82 6.38 14.16 23.10
N HIS A 83 5.34 14.27 22.29
CA HIS A 83 5.06 15.38 21.37
C HIS A 83 6.18 15.66 20.35
N THR A 84 7.12 14.74 20.20
CA THR A 84 8.19 14.85 19.22
C THR A 84 7.73 14.40 17.83
N LEU A 85 8.43 14.89 16.80
CA LEU A 85 8.21 14.42 15.44
C LEU A 85 8.64 12.96 15.32
N VAL A 86 7.76 12.15 14.70
CA VAL A 86 8.05 10.78 14.31
C VAL A 86 8.43 10.77 12.85
N ALA A 87 9.69 10.42 12.55
CA ALA A 87 10.18 10.27 11.19
C ALA A 87 10.56 8.82 10.91
N HIS A 88 10.09 8.29 9.79
CA HIS A 88 10.42 6.95 9.33
C HIS A 88 10.17 6.83 7.82
N ASP A 89 11.06 6.14 7.14
CA ASP A 89 10.88 5.69 5.75
C ASP A 89 11.50 4.28 5.64
N PRO A 90 10.74 3.29 5.19
CA PRO A 90 11.18 1.89 5.20
C PRO A 90 12.48 1.65 4.43
N ILE A 91 12.67 2.33 3.28
CA ILE A 91 13.88 2.20 2.47
C ILE A 91 15.07 2.88 3.16
N THR A 92 14.87 4.06 3.76
CA THR A 92 15.90 4.75 4.55
C THR A 92 16.30 3.92 5.76
N ALA A 93 15.34 3.35 6.49
CA ALA A 93 15.56 2.49 7.64
C ALA A 93 16.33 1.20 7.29
N TYR A 94 16.02 0.61 6.12
CA TYR A 94 16.73 -0.55 5.61
C TYR A 94 18.19 -0.24 5.23
N ASN A 95 18.47 0.94 4.69
CA ASN A 95 19.80 1.38 4.27
C ASN A 95 20.60 2.05 5.38
N ALA A 96 20.03 2.26 6.57
CA ALA A 96 20.70 2.87 7.71
C ALA A 96 21.91 2.03 8.20
N LYS A 97 22.85 2.69 8.88
CA LYS A 97 24.02 2.04 9.47
C LYS A 97 24.15 2.42 10.95
N PRO A 98 23.82 1.51 11.89
CA PRO A 98 23.36 0.13 11.68
C PRO A 98 21.94 0.09 11.07
N ARG A 99 21.63 -1.02 10.40
CA ARG A 99 20.32 -1.24 9.77
C ARG A 99 19.21 -1.26 10.85
N LEU A 100 18.12 -0.55 10.62
CA LEU A 100 17.00 -0.42 11.56
C LEU A 100 15.88 -1.45 11.32
N VAL A 101 15.72 -1.93 10.08
CA VAL A 101 14.74 -2.94 9.69
C VAL A 101 15.38 -3.98 8.78
N SER A 102 14.98 -5.23 8.88
CA SER A 102 15.49 -6.34 8.05
C SER A 102 14.84 -6.39 6.67
N SER A 103 13.67 -5.77 6.51
CA SER A 103 12.88 -5.71 5.27
C SER A 103 12.23 -4.32 5.14
N PRO A 104 12.19 -3.74 3.93
CA PRO A 104 11.53 -2.46 3.72
C PRO A 104 10.02 -2.57 3.48
N ASN A 105 9.41 -3.72 3.76
CA ASN A 105 7.98 -3.92 3.56
C ASN A 105 7.16 -3.32 4.70
N THR A 106 5.97 -2.83 4.36
CA THR A 106 5.10 -2.06 5.23
C THR A 106 3.68 -2.61 5.23
N ILE A 107 3.04 -2.61 6.38
CA ILE A 107 1.61 -2.85 6.54
C ILE A 107 0.95 -1.60 7.08
N VAL A 108 -0.17 -1.23 6.47
CA VAL A 108 -1.11 -0.21 6.93
C VAL A 108 -2.48 -0.86 7.10
N ALA A 109 -2.96 -0.98 8.33
CA ALA A 109 -4.22 -1.67 8.59
C ALA A 109 -5.14 -0.91 9.56
N GLY A 110 -6.45 -1.13 9.47
CA GLY A 110 -7.45 -0.55 10.37
C GLY A 110 -8.82 -0.33 9.73
N GLY A 111 -9.80 0.05 10.54
CA GLY A 111 -11.18 0.28 10.13
C GLY A 111 -11.38 1.40 9.11
N ILE A 112 -12.58 1.46 8.55
CA ILE A 112 -13.00 2.53 7.62
C ILE A 112 -13.06 3.86 8.38
N GLY A 113 -12.76 4.99 7.71
CA GLY A 113 -12.79 6.31 8.34
C GLY A 113 -11.64 6.60 9.32
N GLY A 114 -10.69 5.68 9.50
CA GLY A 114 -9.54 5.86 10.39
C GLY A 114 -8.45 6.81 9.86
N GLY A 115 -8.52 7.24 8.60
CA GLY A 115 -7.52 8.11 7.97
C GLY A 115 -6.38 7.36 7.26
N LYS A 116 -6.55 6.06 6.96
CA LYS A 116 -5.55 5.24 6.24
C LYS A 116 -5.18 5.80 4.87
N SER A 117 -6.20 6.04 4.00
CA SER A 117 -5.97 6.51 2.63
C SER A 117 -5.20 7.83 2.61
N SER A 118 -5.59 8.80 3.43
CA SER A 118 -4.85 10.07 3.53
C SER A 118 -3.41 9.86 4.02
N PHE A 119 -3.20 8.95 4.97
CA PHE A 119 -1.85 8.59 5.44
C PHE A 119 -1.01 7.94 4.34
N VAL A 120 -1.56 6.96 3.63
CA VAL A 120 -0.85 6.27 2.54
C VAL A 120 -0.49 7.25 1.43
N LYS A 121 -1.45 8.07 0.98
CA LYS A 121 -1.21 9.10 -0.04
C LYS A 121 -0.12 10.09 0.37
N THR A 122 -0.08 10.52 1.64
CA THR A 122 0.94 11.46 2.12
C THR A 122 2.27 10.79 2.43
N VAL A 123 2.27 9.80 3.34
CA VAL A 123 3.50 9.24 3.92
C VAL A 123 4.11 8.15 3.06
N CYS A 124 3.29 7.32 2.39
CA CYS A 124 3.81 6.22 1.58
C CYS A 124 4.01 6.61 0.10
N VAL A 125 3.32 7.66 -0.38
CA VAL A 125 3.42 8.14 -1.77
C VAL A 125 4.04 9.53 -1.83
N GLY A 126 3.33 10.59 -1.44
CA GLY A 126 3.70 11.97 -1.73
C GLY A 126 5.05 12.40 -1.14
N ARG A 127 5.23 12.24 0.16
CA ARG A 127 6.47 12.66 0.84
C ARG A 127 7.73 11.92 0.38
N PRO A 128 7.71 10.60 0.11
CA PRO A 128 8.85 9.91 -0.49
C PRO A 128 9.32 10.52 -1.79
N LEU A 129 8.39 11.02 -2.62
CA LEU A 129 8.71 11.61 -3.93
C LEU A 129 9.50 12.92 -3.84
N LEU A 130 9.53 13.58 -2.66
CA LEU A 130 10.39 14.74 -2.40
C LEU A 130 11.87 14.32 -2.28
N LEU A 131 12.14 13.08 -1.95
CA LEU A 131 13.49 12.56 -1.85
C LEU A 131 14.08 12.27 -3.24
N ARG A 132 15.41 12.40 -3.33
CA ARG A 132 16.14 12.07 -4.55
C ARG A 132 16.13 10.56 -4.80
N TYR A 133 15.94 10.14 -6.05
CA TYR A 133 15.90 8.72 -6.45
C TYR A 133 14.81 7.91 -5.74
N ARG A 134 13.65 8.54 -5.52
CA ARG A 134 12.45 7.87 -5.03
C ARG A 134 11.33 7.96 -6.07
N ARG A 135 10.59 6.86 -6.20
CA ARG A 135 9.35 6.80 -6.98
C ARG A 135 8.33 5.94 -6.25
N ALA A 136 7.07 6.08 -6.67
CA ALA A 136 5.98 5.25 -6.19
C ALA A 136 5.20 4.66 -7.37
N VAL A 137 4.71 3.44 -7.19
CA VAL A 137 3.78 2.76 -8.09
C VAL A 137 2.55 2.39 -7.26
N VAL A 138 1.37 2.72 -7.75
CA VAL A 138 0.11 2.47 -7.05
C VAL A 138 -0.79 1.59 -7.91
N PHE A 139 -1.36 0.54 -7.32
CA PHE A 139 -2.47 -0.21 -7.89
C PHE A 139 -3.75 0.27 -7.22
N ASP A 140 -4.41 1.23 -7.86
CA ASP A 140 -5.55 1.97 -7.33
C ASP A 140 -6.87 1.30 -7.70
N LYS A 141 -7.49 0.64 -6.71
CA LYS A 141 -8.76 -0.08 -6.89
C LYS A 141 -9.98 0.76 -6.46
N LYS A 142 -9.77 1.79 -5.67
CA LYS A 142 -10.89 2.56 -5.12
C LYS A 142 -11.35 3.64 -6.08
N PRO A 143 -12.64 3.62 -6.49
CA PRO A 143 -13.19 4.70 -7.30
C PRO A 143 -13.40 5.98 -6.47
N GLN A 144 -13.11 7.11 -7.07
CA GLN A 144 -13.51 8.45 -6.64
C GLN A 144 -14.10 9.17 -7.87
N GLY A 145 -15.43 9.13 -8.00
CA GLY A 145 -16.09 9.52 -9.27
C GLY A 145 -15.74 8.58 -10.42
N ASP A 146 -15.32 9.15 -11.54
CA ASP A 146 -14.98 8.43 -12.77
C ASP A 146 -13.54 7.89 -12.81
N GLU A 147 -12.76 8.12 -11.78
CA GLU A 147 -11.33 7.80 -11.70
C GLU A 147 -10.98 7.13 -10.37
N GLY A 148 -9.74 6.71 -10.23
CA GLY A 148 -9.21 6.20 -8.98
C GLY A 148 -8.89 7.30 -7.98
N GLU A 149 -8.89 6.96 -6.69
CA GLU A 149 -8.63 7.92 -5.61
C GLU A 149 -7.21 8.51 -5.62
N TYR A 150 -6.29 7.96 -6.41
CA TYR A 150 -4.93 8.49 -6.59
C TYR A 150 -4.78 9.38 -7.84
N ALA A 151 -5.83 9.60 -8.63
CA ALA A 151 -5.73 10.38 -9.86
C ALA A 151 -5.26 11.82 -9.60
N GLN A 152 -5.86 12.49 -8.62
CA GLN A 152 -5.53 13.88 -8.28
C GLN A 152 -4.06 14.02 -7.83
N ILE A 153 -3.58 13.16 -6.94
CA ILE A 153 -2.19 13.20 -6.48
C ILE A 153 -1.22 12.84 -7.62
N THR A 154 -1.60 11.92 -8.52
CA THR A 154 -0.78 11.56 -9.68
C THR A 154 -0.54 12.75 -10.58
N ARG A 155 -1.58 13.52 -10.90
CA ARG A 155 -1.47 14.76 -11.70
C ARG A 155 -0.69 15.84 -10.97
N ALA A 156 -0.85 15.96 -9.66
CA ALA A 156 -0.08 16.94 -8.85
C ALA A 156 1.44 16.66 -8.90
N TYR A 157 1.85 15.41 -9.14
CA TYR A 157 3.26 15.03 -9.36
C TYR A 157 3.67 14.96 -10.84
N GLY A 158 2.83 15.50 -11.75
CA GLY A 158 3.15 15.67 -13.17
C GLY A 158 3.04 14.42 -14.02
N ALA A 159 2.23 13.44 -13.61
CA ALA A 159 1.93 12.23 -14.37
C ALA A 159 0.42 12.07 -14.57
N GLU A 160 0.01 11.30 -15.57
CA GLU A 160 -1.39 10.89 -15.74
C GLU A 160 -1.60 9.46 -15.23
N PRO A 161 -2.75 9.15 -14.61
CA PRO A 161 -3.10 7.79 -14.25
C PRO A 161 -3.18 6.89 -15.49
N LEU A 162 -2.67 5.68 -15.39
CA LEU A 162 -2.85 4.63 -16.38
C LEU A 162 -4.24 4.02 -16.19
N ARG A 163 -5.22 4.50 -16.94
CA ARG A 163 -6.63 4.12 -16.76
C ARG A 163 -6.94 2.82 -17.47
N PHE A 164 -7.56 1.88 -16.74
CA PHE A 164 -8.09 0.63 -17.24
C PHE A 164 -9.61 0.63 -17.10
N ALA A 165 -10.33 0.60 -18.21
CA ALA A 165 -11.79 0.60 -18.25
C ALA A 165 -12.30 -0.28 -19.39
N VAL A 166 -13.43 -0.96 -19.18
CA VAL A 166 -14.02 -1.88 -20.16
C VAL A 166 -14.76 -1.14 -21.28
N ASP A 167 -15.10 0.14 -21.09
CA ASP A 167 -15.86 0.96 -22.03
C ASP A 167 -15.06 1.40 -23.28
N GLY A 168 -13.78 1.05 -23.36
CA GLY A 168 -12.90 1.38 -24.48
C GLY A 168 -12.50 2.87 -24.58
N SER A 169 -12.98 3.74 -23.68
CA SER A 169 -12.67 5.16 -23.67
C SER A 169 -11.28 5.43 -23.10
N GLY A 170 -10.26 5.45 -23.95
CA GLY A 170 -8.89 5.80 -23.55
C GLY A 170 -8.21 4.75 -22.66
N SER A 171 -8.64 3.50 -22.77
CA SER A 171 -8.12 2.41 -21.94
C SER A 171 -6.66 2.10 -22.22
N THR A 172 -5.89 1.93 -21.15
CA THR A 172 -4.52 1.42 -21.21
C THR A 172 -4.55 -0.08 -21.44
N ARG A 173 -3.64 -0.58 -22.29
CA ARG A 173 -3.46 -2.01 -22.56
C ARG A 173 -2.20 -2.55 -21.89
N LEU A 174 -2.28 -3.78 -21.41
CA LEU A 174 -1.15 -4.54 -20.92
C LEU A 174 -1.05 -5.89 -21.62
N ASN A 175 0.11 -6.15 -22.20
CA ASN A 175 0.41 -7.42 -22.84
C ASN A 175 1.16 -8.35 -21.88
N LEU A 176 0.61 -9.52 -21.62
CA LEU A 176 1.30 -10.53 -20.79
C LEU A 176 2.61 -11.04 -21.45
N LEU A 177 2.70 -10.97 -22.79
CA LEU A 177 3.88 -11.33 -23.56
C LEU A 177 4.78 -10.12 -23.90
N ASP A 178 4.66 -9.05 -23.13
CA ASP A 178 5.50 -7.85 -23.27
C ASP A 178 6.99 -8.22 -23.25
N PRO A 179 7.83 -7.62 -24.11
CA PRO A 179 9.27 -7.89 -24.16
C PRO A 179 9.98 -7.70 -22.81
N LEU A 180 9.51 -6.80 -21.94
CA LEU A 180 10.07 -6.62 -20.61
C LEU A 180 9.77 -7.83 -19.72
N ILE A 181 8.54 -8.34 -19.78
CA ILE A 181 8.16 -9.54 -19.03
C ILE A 181 8.92 -10.75 -19.57
N LEU A 182 8.94 -10.93 -20.88
CA LEU A 182 9.66 -12.03 -21.53
C LEU A 182 11.14 -12.09 -21.12
N ARG A 183 11.84 -10.96 -21.18
CA ARG A 183 13.26 -10.87 -20.80
C ARG A 183 13.48 -11.10 -19.30
N SER A 184 12.59 -10.59 -18.46
CA SER A 184 12.80 -10.62 -17.01
C SER A 184 12.38 -11.93 -16.35
N ALA A 185 11.27 -12.53 -16.81
CA ALA A 185 10.68 -13.72 -16.23
C ALA A 185 11.15 -15.01 -16.91
N GLY A 186 11.57 -14.93 -18.18
CA GLY A 186 11.93 -16.08 -19.01
C GLY A 186 10.71 -16.99 -19.27
N GLY A 187 10.89 -18.04 -20.06
CA GLY A 187 9.79 -18.94 -20.45
C GLY A 187 9.02 -19.55 -19.25
N ALA A 188 9.74 -19.94 -18.19
CA ALA A 188 9.10 -20.48 -16.98
C ALA A 188 8.27 -19.43 -16.22
N GLY A 189 8.69 -18.17 -16.24
CA GLY A 189 7.93 -17.08 -15.60
C GLY A 189 6.68 -16.73 -16.36
N ILE A 190 6.76 -16.64 -17.69
CA ILE A 190 5.60 -16.41 -18.56
C ILE A 190 4.59 -17.55 -18.42
N TYR A 191 5.07 -18.80 -18.42
CA TYR A 191 4.18 -19.93 -18.16
C TYR A 191 3.43 -19.75 -16.84
N ARG A 192 4.12 -19.42 -15.75
CA ARG A 192 3.48 -19.20 -14.45
C ARG A 192 2.47 -18.05 -14.49
N LEU A 193 2.79 -16.98 -15.20
CA LEU A 193 1.87 -15.85 -15.35
C LEU A 193 0.60 -16.25 -16.11
N LEU A 194 0.73 -16.90 -17.27
CA LEU A 194 -0.42 -17.39 -18.05
C LEU A 194 -1.23 -18.42 -17.27
N HIS A 195 -0.58 -19.36 -16.61
CA HIS A 195 -1.21 -20.33 -15.70
C HIS A 195 -2.03 -19.61 -14.60
N THR A 196 -1.46 -18.55 -14.00
CA THR A 196 -2.13 -17.77 -12.98
C THR A 196 -3.35 -17.05 -13.55
N ILE A 197 -3.25 -16.46 -14.75
CA ILE A 197 -4.36 -15.78 -15.42
C ILE A 197 -5.52 -16.75 -15.72
N VAL A 198 -5.22 -17.95 -16.24
CA VAL A 198 -6.26 -18.97 -16.50
C VAL A 198 -6.96 -19.38 -15.20
N ARG A 199 -6.22 -19.51 -14.11
CA ARG A 199 -6.83 -19.82 -12.80
C ARG A 199 -7.71 -18.67 -12.28
N ILE A 200 -7.25 -17.43 -12.41
CA ILE A 200 -8.06 -16.26 -12.03
C ILE A 200 -9.37 -16.24 -12.83
N ALA A 201 -9.30 -16.48 -14.15
CA ALA A 201 -10.47 -16.52 -15.03
C ALA A 201 -11.43 -17.68 -14.74
N ARG A 202 -11.01 -18.68 -13.92
CA ARG A 202 -11.80 -19.84 -13.49
C ARG A 202 -12.03 -19.88 -11.98
N ASP A 203 -12.21 -18.75 -11.35
CA ASP A 203 -12.46 -18.65 -9.89
C ASP A 203 -11.47 -19.46 -9.05
N ASN A 204 -10.21 -19.43 -9.43
CA ASN A 204 -9.09 -20.11 -8.77
C ASN A 204 -9.09 -21.65 -8.87
N ALA A 205 -9.88 -22.23 -9.76
CA ALA A 205 -9.86 -23.67 -10.01
C ALA A 205 -8.46 -24.16 -10.37
N ARG A 206 -8.12 -25.35 -9.86
CA ARG A 206 -6.85 -26.00 -10.23
C ARG A 206 -6.91 -26.48 -11.65
N LEU A 207 -5.82 -26.28 -12.37
CA LEU A 207 -5.64 -26.87 -13.69
C LEU A 207 -5.22 -28.33 -13.58
N THR A 208 -5.67 -29.11 -14.54
CA THR A 208 -5.23 -30.51 -14.70
C THR A 208 -3.84 -30.55 -15.35
N ASP A 209 -3.14 -31.66 -15.18
CA ASP A 209 -1.82 -31.86 -15.80
C ASP A 209 -1.87 -31.69 -17.33
N TRP A 210 -2.97 -32.10 -17.97
CA TRP A 210 -3.18 -31.94 -19.41
C TRP A 210 -3.35 -30.47 -19.81
N GLU A 211 -4.08 -29.68 -19.04
CA GLU A 211 -4.22 -28.24 -19.30
C GLU A 211 -2.88 -27.52 -19.10
N GLU A 212 -2.12 -27.87 -18.07
CA GLU A 212 -0.77 -27.34 -17.89
C GLU A 212 0.15 -27.64 -19.07
N GLN A 213 0.13 -28.86 -19.60
CA GLN A 213 0.91 -29.24 -20.77
C GLN A 213 0.41 -28.52 -22.04
N ALA A 214 -0.90 -28.36 -22.22
CA ALA A 214 -1.46 -27.61 -23.32
C ALA A 214 -1.00 -26.12 -23.31
N ILE A 215 -0.99 -25.50 -22.14
CA ILE A 215 -0.49 -24.11 -21.97
C ILE A 215 1.00 -24.03 -22.32
N ARG A 216 1.84 -24.99 -21.85
CA ARG A 216 3.27 -25.03 -22.17
C ARG A 216 3.54 -25.16 -23.66
N GLY A 217 2.89 -26.10 -24.31
CA GLY A 217 3.05 -26.33 -25.75
C GLY A 217 2.57 -25.13 -26.56
N ALA A 218 1.41 -24.57 -26.26
CA ALA A 218 0.88 -23.40 -26.96
C ALA A 218 1.81 -22.17 -26.79
N LEU A 219 2.33 -21.93 -25.59
CA LEU A 219 3.24 -20.83 -25.33
C LEU A 219 4.57 -21.01 -26.09
N SER A 220 5.17 -22.21 -26.06
CA SER A 220 6.39 -22.54 -26.82
C SER A 220 6.20 -22.27 -28.31
N ALA A 221 5.11 -22.80 -28.89
CA ALA A 221 4.78 -22.61 -30.30
C ALA A 221 4.55 -21.14 -30.66
N THR A 222 3.87 -20.38 -29.79
CA THR A 222 3.64 -18.94 -30.00
C THR A 222 4.97 -18.20 -30.04
N LEU A 223 5.83 -18.38 -29.04
CA LEU A 223 7.11 -17.68 -28.95
C LEU A 223 8.01 -18.02 -30.12
N ALA A 224 8.08 -19.30 -30.54
CA ALA A 224 8.84 -19.71 -31.73
C ALA A 224 8.30 -19.08 -33.02
N ARG A 225 6.98 -19.00 -33.17
CA ARG A 225 6.32 -18.42 -34.37
C ARG A 225 6.60 -16.94 -34.54
N PHE A 226 6.67 -16.18 -33.45
CA PHE A 226 6.80 -14.71 -33.48
C PHE A 226 8.18 -14.19 -33.10
N GLU A 227 9.19 -15.03 -32.91
CA GLU A 227 10.53 -14.68 -32.41
C GLU A 227 11.15 -13.44 -33.07
N SER A 228 10.89 -13.23 -34.37
CA SER A 228 11.48 -12.13 -35.15
C SER A 228 10.47 -11.25 -35.89
N ALA A 229 9.17 -11.49 -35.73
CA ALA A 229 8.15 -10.81 -36.53
C ALA A 229 7.56 -9.57 -35.83
N ARG A 230 7.04 -9.76 -34.62
CA ARG A 230 6.45 -8.74 -33.76
C ARG A 230 6.33 -9.27 -32.34
N THR A 231 5.98 -8.41 -31.41
CA THR A 231 5.59 -8.84 -30.05
C THR A 231 4.31 -9.66 -30.12
N PRO A 232 4.29 -10.92 -29.68
CA PRO A 232 3.06 -11.70 -29.60
C PRO A 232 2.15 -11.17 -28.50
N THR A 233 0.86 -11.41 -28.65
CA THR A 233 -0.18 -11.06 -27.67
C THR A 233 -0.86 -12.32 -27.13
N MET A 234 -1.72 -12.17 -26.13
CA MET A 234 -2.49 -13.31 -25.61
C MET A 234 -3.39 -13.95 -26.70
N ALA A 235 -3.91 -13.14 -27.62
CA ALA A 235 -4.69 -13.64 -28.76
C ALA A 235 -3.89 -14.58 -29.67
N ASP A 236 -2.57 -14.38 -29.77
CA ASP A 236 -1.68 -15.22 -30.60
C ASP A 236 -1.42 -16.60 -29.98
N VAL A 237 -1.71 -16.79 -28.71
CA VAL A 237 -1.62 -18.09 -28.02
C VAL A 237 -2.82 -18.97 -28.36
N LEU A 238 -4.00 -18.38 -28.60
CA LEU A 238 -5.26 -19.10 -28.79
C LEU A 238 -5.21 -20.15 -29.91
N PRO A 239 -4.64 -19.89 -31.10
CA PRO A 239 -4.61 -20.89 -32.19
C PRO A 239 -3.81 -22.16 -31.85
N PHE A 240 -2.83 -22.03 -30.94
CA PHE A 240 -1.98 -23.18 -30.52
C PHE A 240 -2.58 -24.00 -29.39
N LEU A 241 -3.58 -23.44 -28.67
CA LEU A 241 -4.31 -24.19 -27.64
C LEU A 241 -5.24 -25.22 -28.28
N GLY A 242 -5.07 -26.49 -27.91
CA GLY A 242 -5.73 -27.63 -28.54
C GLY A 242 -4.95 -28.21 -29.74
N THR A 243 -3.85 -27.56 -30.17
CA THR A 243 -2.93 -28.14 -31.13
C THR A 243 -1.86 -28.94 -30.41
N ILE A 244 -1.56 -30.15 -30.92
CA ILE A 244 -0.49 -30.97 -30.38
C ILE A 244 0.82 -30.49 -31.00
N PRO A 245 1.81 -30.04 -30.22
CA PRO A 245 3.08 -29.58 -30.76
C PRO A 245 3.82 -30.71 -31.50
N ASP A 246 4.46 -30.37 -32.62
CA ASP A 246 5.35 -31.28 -33.34
C ASP A 246 6.76 -31.24 -32.70
N GLU A 247 6.83 -31.67 -31.46
CA GLU A 247 8.07 -31.75 -30.67
C GLU A 247 8.31 -33.18 -30.21
N PRO A 248 9.56 -33.61 -30.02
CA PRO A 248 9.89 -34.98 -29.57
C PRO A 248 9.18 -35.39 -28.30
N ALA A 249 8.92 -34.46 -27.38
CA ALA A 249 8.23 -34.72 -26.13
C ALA A 249 6.76 -35.19 -26.30
N TYR A 250 6.15 -34.94 -27.47
CA TYR A 250 4.76 -35.33 -27.78
C TYR A 250 4.67 -36.47 -28.81
N ALA A 251 5.83 -36.92 -29.34
CA ALA A 251 5.87 -37.93 -30.39
C ALA A 251 5.27 -39.29 -29.94
N ASP A 252 5.56 -39.73 -28.73
CA ASP A 252 5.18 -41.02 -28.19
C ASP A 252 3.81 -41.06 -27.48
N LEU A 253 3.01 -39.97 -27.57
CA LEU A 253 1.68 -39.93 -26.98
C LEU A 253 0.75 -40.91 -27.67
N SER A 254 0.04 -41.72 -26.86
CA SER A 254 -1.03 -42.58 -27.34
C SER A 254 -2.18 -41.76 -27.97
N PRO A 255 -3.02 -42.35 -28.85
CA PRO A 255 -4.18 -41.65 -29.39
C PRO A 255 -5.08 -41.00 -28.30
N SER A 256 -5.34 -41.77 -27.22
CA SER A 256 -6.14 -41.26 -26.09
C SER A 256 -5.48 -40.08 -25.35
N SER A 257 -4.17 -40.11 -25.20
CA SER A 257 -3.41 -39.01 -24.57
C SER A 257 -3.41 -37.76 -25.47
N ARG A 258 -3.33 -37.95 -26.79
CA ARG A 258 -3.46 -36.84 -27.76
C ARG A 258 -4.84 -36.20 -27.70
N GLU A 259 -5.90 -36.99 -27.62
CA GLU A 259 -7.27 -36.53 -27.49
C GLU A 259 -7.47 -35.77 -26.15
N ALA A 260 -6.97 -36.33 -25.05
CA ALA A 260 -7.01 -35.67 -23.74
C ALA A 260 -6.30 -34.28 -23.76
N LEU A 261 -5.10 -34.21 -24.35
CA LEU A 261 -4.35 -32.95 -24.48
C LEU A 261 -5.09 -31.95 -25.38
N HIS A 262 -5.68 -32.41 -26.50
CA HIS A 262 -6.47 -31.59 -27.39
C HIS A 262 -7.68 -30.98 -26.68
N HIS A 263 -8.50 -31.79 -26.00
CA HIS A 263 -9.67 -31.30 -25.27
C HIS A 263 -9.31 -30.37 -24.13
N ALA A 264 -8.26 -30.67 -23.36
CA ALA A 264 -7.76 -29.81 -22.32
C ALA A 264 -7.33 -28.43 -22.86
N GLY A 265 -6.60 -28.43 -23.98
CA GLY A 265 -6.21 -27.20 -24.67
C GLY A 265 -7.40 -26.37 -25.16
N LEU A 266 -8.43 -27.02 -25.73
CA LEU A 266 -9.66 -26.33 -26.12
C LEU A 266 -10.37 -25.68 -24.92
N GLY A 267 -10.42 -26.37 -23.76
CA GLY A 267 -10.99 -25.81 -22.54
C GLY A 267 -10.28 -24.54 -22.07
N VAL A 268 -8.94 -24.54 -22.11
CA VAL A 268 -8.14 -23.32 -21.81
C VAL A 268 -8.37 -22.23 -22.86
N ARG A 269 -8.43 -22.61 -24.15
CA ARG A 269 -8.71 -21.66 -25.24
C ARG A 269 -10.03 -20.92 -25.03
N TRP A 270 -11.11 -21.63 -24.70
CA TRP A 270 -12.41 -20.98 -24.43
C TRP A 270 -12.37 -20.04 -23.24
N THR A 271 -11.66 -20.43 -22.17
CA THR A 271 -11.46 -19.53 -21.01
C THR A 271 -10.77 -18.22 -21.41
N LEU A 272 -9.67 -18.31 -22.16
CA LEU A 272 -8.93 -17.11 -22.59
C LEU A 272 -9.68 -16.31 -23.66
N THR A 273 -10.43 -16.95 -24.55
CA THR A 273 -11.29 -16.27 -25.51
C THR A 273 -12.35 -15.46 -24.78
N GLY A 274 -13.06 -16.07 -23.81
CA GLY A 274 -14.04 -15.37 -22.99
C GLY A 274 -13.44 -14.17 -22.25
N LEU A 275 -12.23 -14.33 -21.69
CA LEU A 275 -11.53 -13.24 -21.03
C LEU A 275 -11.19 -12.08 -22.00
N LEU A 276 -10.73 -12.38 -23.22
CA LEU A 276 -10.42 -11.37 -24.23
C LEU A 276 -11.66 -10.68 -24.77
N ASP A 277 -12.75 -11.40 -24.96
CA ASP A 277 -14.02 -10.86 -25.44
C ASP A 277 -14.67 -9.95 -24.40
N GLU A 278 -14.66 -10.37 -23.13
CA GLU A 278 -15.23 -9.61 -22.01
C GLU A 278 -14.43 -8.32 -21.70
N TYR A 279 -13.11 -8.41 -21.84
CA TYR A 279 -12.19 -7.29 -21.53
C TYR A 279 -11.45 -6.80 -22.77
N ALA A 280 -12.17 -6.69 -23.89
CA ALA A 280 -11.63 -6.18 -25.15
C ALA A 280 -11.02 -4.77 -24.95
N GLY A 281 -9.87 -4.53 -25.56
CA GLY A 281 -9.13 -3.27 -25.41
C GLY A 281 -8.21 -3.19 -24.21
N LEU A 282 -8.21 -4.19 -23.31
CA LEU A 282 -7.30 -4.23 -22.15
C LEU A 282 -6.14 -5.22 -22.32
N LEU A 283 -6.42 -6.40 -22.91
CA LEU A 283 -5.51 -7.56 -22.92
C LEU A 283 -5.18 -8.07 -24.33
N ASP A 284 -5.83 -7.54 -25.34
CA ASP A 284 -5.85 -8.04 -26.73
C ASP A 284 -4.79 -7.43 -27.65
N GLY A 285 -3.97 -6.52 -27.15
CA GLY A 285 -2.95 -5.81 -27.92
C GLY A 285 -1.60 -5.70 -27.24
N GLU A 286 -0.68 -4.97 -27.87
CA GLU A 286 0.60 -4.62 -27.28
C GLU A 286 0.41 -3.66 -26.10
N THR A 287 1.36 -3.66 -25.16
CA THR A 287 1.37 -2.72 -24.04
C THR A 287 1.37 -1.28 -24.58
N SER A 288 0.49 -0.44 -24.05
CA SER A 288 0.40 0.97 -24.44
C SER A 288 1.70 1.71 -24.16
N GLU A 289 2.11 2.63 -25.04
CA GLU A 289 3.33 3.44 -24.89
C GLU A 289 3.32 4.31 -23.62
N SER A 290 2.12 4.67 -23.12
CA SER A 290 1.94 5.40 -21.87
C SER A 290 2.38 4.61 -20.64
N VAL A 291 2.49 3.29 -20.72
CA VAL A 291 2.90 2.43 -19.61
C VAL A 291 4.41 2.51 -19.44
N ASP A 292 4.86 3.40 -18.57
CA ASP A 292 6.27 3.56 -18.25
C ASP A 292 6.50 3.81 -16.74
N LEU A 293 7.76 3.79 -16.31
CA LEU A 293 8.22 4.16 -14.96
C LEU A 293 9.23 5.32 -15.01
N THR A 294 9.13 6.20 -15.98
CA THR A 294 10.03 7.35 -16.13
C THR A 294 9.68 8.45 -15.14
N GLY A 295 8.39 8.57 -14.81
CA GLY A 295 7.89 9.48 -13.80
C GLY A 295 8.23 9.07 -12.37
N LYS A 296 8.03 10.00 -11.44
CA LYS A 296 8.15 9.73 -10.00
C LYS A 296 6.97 8.95 -9.44
N LEU A 297 5.79 9.11 -10.02
CA LEU A 297 4.57 8.44 -9.63
C LEU A 297 3.94 7.79 -10.86
N THR A 298 3.60 6.52 -10.75
CA THR A 298 2.82 5.77 -11.75
C THR A 298 1.65 5.14 -11.03
N SER A 299 0.44 5.49 -11.45
CA SER A 299 -0.80 4.91 -10.90
C SER A 299 -1.46 4.03 -11.96
N PHE A 300 -1.63 2.75 -11.63
CA PHE A 300 -2.48 1.82 -12.37
C PHE A 300 -3.90 1.98 -11.84
N ASP A 301 -4.70 2.82 -12.50
CA ASP A 301 -6.09 3.06 -12.14
C ASP A 301 -6.97 1.93 -12.67
N ILE A 302 -7.26 0.98 -11.78
CA ILE A 302 -8.12 -0.18 -12.00
C ILE A 302 -9.48 -0.02 -11.30
N SER A 303 -9.81 1.20 -10.87
CA SER A 303 -11.01 1.50 -10.09
C SER A 303 -12.31 1.32 -10.86
N GLN A 304 -12.24 1.49 -12.21
CA GLN A 304 -13.39 1.39 -13.11
C GLN A 304 -13.59 -0.03 -13.67
N LEU A 305 -12.74 -0.98 -13.27
CA LEU A 305 -12.94 -2.38 -13.64
C LEU A 305 -14.02 -3.02 -12.75
N PRO A 306 -14.81 -3.97 -13.29
CA PRO A 306 -15.80 -4.69 -12.50
C PRO A 306 -15.19 -5.34 -11.25
N ALA A 307 -15.77 -5.05 -10.09
CA ALA A 307 -15.25 -5.53 -8.81
C ALA A 307 -15.33 -7.06 -8.66
N ASP A 308 -16.38 -7.65 -9.24
CA ASP A 308 -16.69 -9.08 -9.16
C ASP A 308 -16.06 -9.92 -10.28
N GLY A 309 -15.29 -9.28 -11.18
CA GLY A 309 -14.67 -9.96 -12.33
C GLY A 309 -13.18 -10.29 -12.13
N PRO A 310 -12.62 -11.11 -13.03
CA PRO A 310 -11.19 -11.46 -12.99
C PRO A 310 -10.26 -10.31 -13.39
N ALA A 311 -10.77 -9.26 -14.05
CA ALA A 311 -9.97 -8.22 -14.70
C ALA A 311 -9.01 -7.51 -13.73
N VAL A 312 -9.48 -7.13 -12.54
CA VAL A 312 -8.64 -6.47 -11.51
C VAL A 312 -7.41 -7.30 -11.19
N ASN A 313 -7.60 -8.60 -10.93
CA ASN A 313 -6.51 -9.49 -10.56
C ASN A 313 -5.60 -9.85 -11.75
N VAL A 314 -6.15 -9.92 -12.96
CA VAL A 314 -5.38 -10.13 -14.20
C VAL A 314 -4.49 -8.93 -14.49
N ILE A 315 -5.04 -7.70 -14.47
CA ILE A 315 -4.27 -6.47 -14.69
C ILE A 315 -3.20 -6.30 -13.60
N ARG A 316 -3.53 -6.56 -12.33
CA ARG A 316 -2.53 -6.55 -11.24
C ARG A 316 -1.40 -7.55 -11.48
N ALA A 317 -1.72 -8.79 -11.90
CA ALA A 317 -0.72 -9.81 -12.15
C ALA A 317 0.23 -9.41 -13.29
N ILE A 318 -0.31 -8.97 -14.43
CA ILE A 318 0.49 -8.54 -15.59
C ILE A 318 1.27 -7.26 -15.25
N GLY A 319 0.61 -6.25 -14.68
CA GLY A 319 1.23 -4.98 -14.31
C GLY A 319 2.37 -5.15 -13.31
N ASN A 320 2.20 -6.05 -12.33
CA ASN A 320 3.24 -6.39 -11.38
C ASN A 320 4.46 -7.05 -12.06
N GLU A 321 4.27 -8.03 -12.96
CA GLU A 321 5.38 -8.65 -13.69
C GLU A 321 6.05 -7.67 -14.67
N TRP A 322 5.26 -6.81 -15.33
CA TRP A 322 5.79 -5.74 -16.17
C TRP A 322 6.64 -4.76 -15.35
N MET A 323 6.13 -4.29 -14.22
CA MET A 323 6.87 -3.43 -13.29
C MET A 323 8.18 -4.11 -12.83
N MET A 324 8.12 -5.37 -12.43
CA MET A 324 9.31 -6.12 -12.00
C MET A 324 10.33 -6.26 -13.13
N GLY A 325 9.87 -6.44 -14.36
CA GLY A 325 10.72 -6.40 -15.55
C GLY A 325 11.43 -5.06 -15.71
N ARG A 326 10.70 -3.96 -15.53
CA ARG A 326 11.25 -2.61 -15.63
C ARG A 326 12.25 -2.32 -14.51
N LEU A 327 11.96 -2.73 -13.27
CA LEU A 327 12.85 -2.52 -12.12
C LEU A 327 14.17 -3.27 -12.22
N ARG A 328 14.20 -4.40 -12.92
CA ARG A 328 15.44 -5.16 -13.18
C ARG A 328 16.33 -4.50 -14.22
N SER A 329 15.83 -3.56 -15.00
CA SER A 329 16.62 -2.84 -16.00
C SER A 329 17.74 -2.03 -15.33
N PRO A 330 18.96 -1.99 -15.91
CA PRO A 330 20.10 -1.26 -15.36
C PRO A 330 19.84 0.23 -15.08
N GLU A 331 18.97 0.86 -15.87
CA GLU A 331 18.55 2.25 -15.73
C GLU A 331 17.89 2.57 -14.38
N ASN A 332 17.33 1.56 -13.75
CA ASN A 332 16.62 1.68 -12.47
C ASN A 332 17.49 1.41 -11.24
N LYS A 333 18.77 1.10 -11.47
CA LYS A 333 19.71 0.87 -10.37
C LYS A 333 19.88 2.12 -9.51
N GLY A 334 19.73 1.97 -8.21
CA GLY A 334 19.87 3.06 -7.24
C GLY A 334 18.57 3.81 -6.92
N TRP A 335 17.46 3.50 -7.61
CA TRP A 335 16.15 4.01 -7.26
C TRP A 335 15.51 3.20 -6.14
N GLY A 336 14.89 3.90 -5.20
CA GLY A 336 13.99 3.29 -4.21
C GLY A 336 12.55 3.41 -4.69
N THR A 337 11.85 2.29 -4.83
CA THR A 337 10.49 2.25 -5.34
C THR A 337 9.53 1.78 -4.26
N SER A 338 8.53 2.58 -3.91
CA SER A 338 7.41 2.15 -3.07
C SER A 338 6.30 1.63 -3.98
N VAL A 339 5.80 0.42 -3.71
CA VAL A 339 4.66 -0.14 -4.44
C VAL A 339 3.50 -0.27 -3.46
N ILE A 340 2.42 0.40 -3.76
CA ILE A 340 1.23 0.48 -2.93
C ILE A 340 0.15 -0.44 -3.51
N TYR A 341 -0.31 -1.37 -2.68
CA TYR A 341 -1.38 -2.28 -3.00
C TYR A 341 -2.59 -1.92 -2.13
N GLU A 342 -3.49 -1.10 -2.70
CA GLU A 342 -4.77 -0.80 -2.06
C GLU A 342 -5.65 -2.05 -2.08
N GLU A 343 -6.31 -2.32 -0.95
CA GLU A 343 -7.09 -3.54 -0.76
C GLU A 343 -6.30 -4.82 -1.13
N GLY A 344 -5.04 -4.88 -0.65
CA GLY A 344 -4.08 -5.90 -1.04
C GLY A 344 -4.40 -7.33 -0.59
N TRP A 345 -5.48 -7.54 0.18
CA TRP A 345 -5.90 -8.86 0.65
C TRP A 345 -6.24 -9.82 -0.50
N ASP A 346 -6.86 -9.32 -1.59
CA ASP A 346 -7.19 -10.11 -2.78
C ASP A 346 -5.95 -10.73 -3.45
N MET A 347 -4.80 -10.03 -3.34
CA MET A 347 -3.56 -10.47 -3.95
C MET A 347 -2.80 -11.48 -3.11
N VAL A 348 -3.01 -11.47 -1.79
CA VAL A 348 -2.19 -12.28 -0.87
C VAL A 348 -2.75 -13.67 -0.61
N ASP A 349 -4.03 -13.91 -0.88
CA ASP A 349 -4.69 -15.21 -0.68
C ASP A 349 -5.07 -15.94 -1.99
N GLY A 350 -5.03 -15.25 -3.14
CA GLY A 350 -5.38 -15.79 -4.44
C GLY A 350 -4.20 -16.44 -5.21
N PRO A 351 -4.41 -16.79 -6.50
CA PRO A 351 -3.37 -17.30 -7.38
C PRO A 351 -2.18 -16.36 -7.56
N THR A 352 -2.40 -15.05 -7.40
CA THR A 352 -1.38 -14.00 -7.46
C THR A 352 -0.40 -14.03 -6.28
N ALA A 353 -0.77 -14.66 -5.17
CA ALA A 353 0.05 -14.73 -3.96
C ALA A 353 1.44 -15.33 -4.19
N HIS A 354 1.57 -16.31 -5.08
CA HIS A 354 2.86 -16.89 -5.43
C HIS A 354 3.77 -15.90 -6.19
N LEU A 355 3.21 -15.05 -7.04
CA LEU A 355 3.94 -13.99 -7.74
C LEU A 355 4.44 -12.95 -6.74
N LEU A 356 3.57 -12.49 -5.83
CA LEU A 356 3.94 -11.56 -4.76
C LEU A 356 5.04 -12.13 -3.86
N LYS A 357 4.94 -13.37 -3.41
CA LYS A 357 5.94 -14.02 -2.58
C LYS A 357 7.32 -14.07 -3.26
N SER A 358 7.35 -14.35 -4.55
CA SER A 358 8.58 -14.30 -5.34
C SER A 358 9.17 -12.90 -5.37
N ASN A 359 8.33 -11.88 -5.59
CA ASN A 359 8.73 -10.49 -5.70
C ASN A 359 9.20 -9.91 -4.37
N GLN A 360 8.56 -10.27 -3.25
CA GLN A 360 9.01 -9.87 -1.92
C GLN A 360 10.44 -10.32 -1.62
N LYS A 361 10.83 -11.53 -2.02
CA LYS A 361 12.20 -12.01 -1.85
C LYS A 361 13.22 -11.20 -2.66
N LEU A 362 12.80 -10.65 -3.80
CA LEU A 362 13.63 -9.81 -4.66
C LEU A 362 13.59 -8.32 -4.27
N SER A 363 12.68 -7.91 -3.40
CA SER A 363 12.47 -6.51 -3.02
C SER A 363 13.76 -5.82 -2.59
N ARG A 364 14.56 -6.50 -1.77
CA ARG A 364 15.83 -5.95 -1.25
C ARG A 364 16.85 -5.67 -2.37
N ALA A 365 16.94 -6.58 -3.35
CA ALA A 365 17.89 -6.45 -4.48
C ALA A 365 17.48 -5.33 -5.45
N LEU A 366 16.18 -5.04 -5.53
CA LEU A 366 15.61 -4.08 -6.46
C LEU A 366 15.29 -2.72 -5.82
N GLY A 367 15.61 -2.52 -4.54
CA GLY A 367 15.29 -1.29 -3.82
C GLY A 367 13.78 -1.07 -3.68
N LEU A 368 13.01 -2.13 -3.53
CA LEU A 368 11.55 -2.15 -3.52
C LEU A 368 11.02 -2.19 -2.09
N SER A 369 10.05 -1.33 -1.78
CA SER A 369 9.24 -1.34 -0.57
C SER A 369 7.80 -1.61 -0.93
N ASN A 370 7.26 -2.76 -0.54
CA ASN A 370 5.85 -3.07 -0.73
C ASN A 370 5.05 -2.51 0.46
N VAL A 371 3.99 -1.78 0.16
CA VAL A 371 3.05 -1.21 1.13
C VAL A 371 1.70 -1.89 0.89
N PHE A 372 1.29 -2.71 1.84
CA PHE A 372 0.00 -3.39 1.79
C PHE A 372 -1.00 -2.68 2.69
N VAL A 373 -2.13 -2.32 2.12
CA VAL A 373 -3.22 -1.63 2.83
C VAL A 373 -4.37 -2.61 3.05
N PHE A 374 -4.74 -2.80 4.31
CA PHE A 374 -5.81 -3.72 4.70
C PHE A 374 -6.88 -3.02 5.53
N HIS A 375 -8.13 -3.47 5.41
CA HIS A 375 -9.19 -3.08 6.33
C HIS A 375 -9.14 -3.92 7.62
N LYS A 376 -9.01 -5.24 7.47
CA LYS A 376 -8.94 -6.18 8.60
C LYS A 376 -7.82 -7.18 8.36
N GLY A 377 -6.96 -7.36 9.34
CA GLY A 377 -5.87 -8.33 9.23
C GLY A 377 -6.33 -9.78 9.28
N LYS A 378 -7.52 -10.04 9.82
CA LYS A 378 -8.14 -11.38 9.85
C LYS A 378 -8.60 -11.87 8.48
N ASP A 379 -8.75 -10.99 7.51
CA ASP A 379 -9.11 -11.37 6.14
C ASP A 379 -8.02 -12.22 5.48
N ILE A 380 -6.81 -12.25 6.08
CA ILE A 380 -5.71 -13.12 5.65
C ILE A 380 -5.81 -14.47 6.36
N ALA A 381 -6.14 -15.51 5.60
CA ALA A 381 -6.32 -16.85 6.14
C ALA A 381 -5.04 -17.38 6.83
N PRO A 382 -5.16 -18.07 7.98
CA PRO A 382 -4.04 -18.76 8.59
C PRO A 382 -3.42 -19.77 7.62
N ASN A 383 -2.09 -19.82 7.57
CA ASN A 383 -1.31 -20.70 6.68
C ASN A 383 -1.43 -20.37 5.18
N SER A 384 -2.04 -19.25 4.81
CA SER A 384 -2.02 -18.74 3.44
C SER A 384 -0.68 -18.12 3.05
N PRO A 385 -0.39 -17.96 1.76
CA PRO A 385 0.76 -17.17 1.31
C PRO A 385 0.78 -15.73 1.85
N GLY A 386 -0.38 -15.18 2.19
CA GLY A 386 -0.55 -13.87 2.82
C GLY A 386 0.14 -13.74 4.18
N GLN A 387 0.28 -14.84 4.93
CA GLN A 387 1.05 -14.84 6.17
C GLN A 387 2.53 -14.47 5.94
N THR A 388 3.08 -14.77 4.76
CA THR A 388 4.44 -14.33 4.40
C THR A 388 4.51 -12.82 4.28
N VAL A 389 3.46 -12.16 3.75
CA VAL A 389 3.39 -10.69 3.66
C VAL A 389 3.44 -10.07 5.04
N ILE A 390 2.66 -10.61 5.98
CA ILE A 390 2.63 -10.15 7.37
C ILE A 390 4.00 -10.34 8.04
N SER A 391 4.59 -11.53 7.93
CA SER A 391 5.85 -11.88 8.61
C SER A 391 7.07 -11.12 8.07
N GLU A 392 7.05 -10.72 6.80
CA GLU A 392 8.12 -9.96 6.16
C GLU A 392 7.97 -8.43 6.34
N ALA A 393 6.84 -7.96 6.85
CA ALA A 393 6.64 -6.55 7.10
C ALA A 393 7.36 -6.14 8.39
N GLN A 394 8.14 -5.06 8.29
CA GLN A 394 8.93 -4.53 9.41
C GLN A 394 8.54 -3.09 9.79
N SER A 395 7.65 -2.47 9.03
CA SER A 395 7.05 -1.18 9.35
C SER A 395 5.53 -1.35 9.42
N ILE A 396 4.97 -1.12 10.60
CA ILE A 396 3.57 -1.43 10.90
C ILE A 396 2.87 -0.15 11.32
N TYR A 397 1.82 0.22 10.61
CA TYR A 397 0.93 1.34 10.91
C TYR A 397 -0.47 0.82 11.16
N MET A 398 -0.85 0.78 12.43
CA MET A 398 -2.13 0.22 12.86
C MET A 398 -3.08 1.34 13.25
N PHE A 399 -4.09 1.59 12.42
CA PHE A 399 -5.18 2.53 12.67
C PHE A 399 -6.26 1.89 13.55
N ARG A 400 -7.33 2.66 13.85
CA ARG A 400 -8.41 2.20 14.72
C ARG A 400 -8.93 0.82 14.32
N GLN A 401 -9.10 -0.03 15.31
CA GLN A 401 -9.74 -1.33 15.18
C GLN A 401 -11.12 -1.25 15.83
N ASP A 402 -12.19 -1.47 15.06
CA ASP A 402 -13.56 -1.28 15.55
C ASP A 402 -14.01 -2.43 16.47
N ARG A 403 -13.34 -3.58 16.40
CA ARG A 403 -13.69 -4.78 17.18
C ARG A 403 -12.53 -5.22 18.04
N GLN A 404 -12.86 -5.74 19.23
CA GLN A 404 -11.86 -6.26 20.19
C GLN A 404 -11.00 -7.37 19.57
N ASP A 405 -11.64 -8.29 18.85
CA ASP A 405 -10.96 -9.42 18.26
C ASP A 405 -9.97 -9.03 17.13
N ASP A 406 -10.21 -7.91 16.43
CA ASP A 406 -9.27 -7.35 15.45
C ASP A 406 -8.09 -6.66 16.17
N ALA A 407 -8.35 -5.95 17.27
CA ALA A 407 -7.31 -5.35 18.10
C ALA A 407 -6.41 -6.43 18.73
N ASP A 408 -7.00 -7.50 19.27
CA ASP A 408 -6.27 -8.62 19.84
C ASP A 408 -5.44 -9.36 18.80
N TRP A 409 -5.96 -9.50 17.58
CA TRP A 409 -5.20 -10.05 16.46
C TRP A 409 -3.97 -9.21 16.15
N ALA A 410 -4.11 -7.89 16.09
CA ALA A 410 -3.01 -6.97 15.83
C ALA A 410 -1.92 -7.06 16.93
N VAL A 411 -2.34 -7.07 18.20
CA VAL A 411 -1.44 -7.20 19.34
C VAL A 411 -0.63 -8.49 19.25
N ARG A 412 -1.29 -9.63 19.02
CA ARG A 412 -0.60 -10.93 18.92
C ARG A 412 0.30 -11.03 17.71
N THR A 413 -0.17 -10.55 16.55
CA THR A 413 0.54 -10.69 15.27
C THR A 413 1.79 -9.84 15.21
N PHE A 414 1.73 -8.60 15.72
CA PHE A 414 2.85 -7.65 15.65
C PHE A 414 3.60 -7.48 16.97
N ASN A 415 3.27 -8.32 17.93
CA ASN A 415 3.91 -8.30 19.27
C ASN A 415 3.89 -6.89 19.87
N PHE A 416 2.68 -6.30 19.93
CA PHE A 416 2.45 -5.06 20.67
C PHE A 416 2.27 -5.36 22.16
N GLU A 417 2.39 -4.35 22.99
CA GLU A 417 2.04 -4.47 24.41
C GLU A 417 0.53 -4.81 24.56
N PRO A 418 0.15 -5.68 25.50
CA PRO A 418 -1.25 -6.09 25.66
C PRO A 418 -2.23 -4.92 25.81
N SER A 419 -1.82 -3.85 26.50
CA SER A 419 -2.64 -2.63 26.67
C SER A 419 -2.89 -1.86 25.37
N THR A 420 -2.15 -2.16 24.32
CA THR A 420 -2.31 -1.51 23.01
C THR A 420 -3.62 -1.90 22.33
N ALA A 421 -4.26 -3.03 22.72
CA ALA A 421 -5.58 -3.39 22.21
C ALA A 421 -6.63 -2.32 22.54
N ASP A 422 -6.66 -1.84 23.77
CA ASP A 422 -7.58 -0.78 24.20
C ASP A 422 -7.26 0.55 23.49
N VAL A 423 -5.97 0.84 23.28
CA VAL A 423 -5.53 2.04 22.54
C VAL A 423 -6.05 1.98 21.11
N LEU A 424 -5.91 0.84 20.42
CA LEU A 424 -6.34 0.66 19.02
C LEU A 424 -7.84 0.88 18.83
N GLN A 425 -8.67 0.51 19.80
CA GLN A 425 -10.12 0.76 19.73
C GLN A 425 -10.48 2.23 19.95
N GLY A 426 -9.72 2.92 20.79
CA GLY A 426 -9.96 4.32 21.14
C GLY A 426 -9.30 5.35 20.21
N LEU A 427 -8.63 4.93 19.13
CA LEU A 427 -7.96 5.86 18.22
C LEU A 427 -8.95 6.78 17.50
N ALA A 428 -8.68 8.08 17.57
CA ALA A 428 -9.38 9.07 16.74
C ALA A 428 -8.94 8.98 15.26
N PRO A 429 -9.73 9.49 14.31
CA PRO A 429 -9.32 9.60 12.91
C PRO A 429 -7.96 10.31 12.78
N GLY A 430 -7.10 9.79 11.90
CA GLY A 430 -5.74 10.30 11.72
C GLY A 430 -4.74 9.91 12.82
N HIS A 431 -5.14 9.09 13.79
CA HIS A 431 -4.26 8.52 14.79
C HIS A 431 -3.96 7.05 14.48
N PHE A 432 -2.73 6.62 14.79
CA PHE A 432 -2.30 5.24 14.58
C PHE A 432 -1.25 4.83 15.59
N VAL A 433 -1.14 3.55 15.81
CA VAL A 433 -0.01 2.92 16.50
C VAL A 433 1.04 2.55 15.46
N PHE A 434 2.27 2.98 15.67
CA PHE A 434 3.40 2.75 14.77
C PHE A 434 4.47 1.92 15.44
N LYS A 435 4.96 0.90 14.73
CA LYS A 435 6.09 0.06 15.14
C LYS A 435 6.98 -0.24 13.95
N TYR A 436 8.29 -0.30 14.17
CA TYR A 436 9.24 -0.77 13.16
C TYR A 436 10.36 -1.60 13.80
N GLY A 437 10.74 -2.65 13.11
CA GLY A 437 11.76 -3.58 13.59
C GLY A 437 11.45 -4.11 15.00
N ASP A 438 12.43 -4.07 15.87
CA ASP A 438 12.36 -4.48 17.28
C ASP A 438 11.98 -3.35 18.24
N LYS A 439 11.69 -2.16 17.74
CA LYS A 439 11.37 -1.00 18.56
C LYS A 439 9.98 -1.14 19.19
N PRO A 440 9.80 -0.57 20.40
CA PRO A 440 8.46 -0.47 20.98
C PRO A 440 7.56 0.39 20.08
N GLU A 441 6.27 0.09 20.13
CA GLU A 441 5.27 0.88 19.43
C GLU A 441 5.09 2.26 20.05
N VAL A 442 4.68 3.20 19.21
CA VAL A 442 4.34 4.57 19.61
C VAL A 442 2.97 4.97 19.04
N HIS A 443 2.24 5.78 19.82
CA HIS A 443 0.97 6.35 19.40
C HIS A 443 1.22 7.67 18.69
N VAL A 444 0.87 7.75 17.42
CA VAL A 444 1.20 8.88 16.54
C VAL A 444 -0.06 9.53 16.01
N ARG A 445 -0.09 10.86 16.00
CA ARG A 445 -1.06 11.66 15.27
C ARG A 445 -0.45 12.05 13.93
N HIS A 446 -1.12 11.71 12.83
CA HIS A 446 -0.76 12.15 11.48
C HIS A 446 -0.89 13.66 11.36
N ILE A 447 0.06 14.30 10.75
CA ILE A 447 0.05 15.74 10.47
C ILE A 447 0.15 15.92 8.96
N ARG A 448 -0.78 16.68 8.39
CA ARG A 448 -0.80 17.08 6.98
C ARG A 448 -0.70 18.59 6.86
N SER A 449 -0.06 19.08 5.82
CA SER A 449 -0.18 20.47 5.37
C SER A 449 -1.56 20.71 4.74
N SER A 450 -1.95 21.97 4.54
CA SER A 450 -3.20 22.30 3.84
C SER A 450 -3.23 21.70 2.43
N TRP A 451 -2.10 21.80 1.70
CA TRP A 451 -1.97 21.21 0.37
C TRP A 451 -2.11 19.68 0.37
N GLU A 452 -1.49 18.99 1.33
CA GLU A 452 -1.68 17.53 1.47
C GLU A 452 -3.12 17.18 1.84
N THR A 453 -3.79 18.00 2.64
CA THR A 453 -5.20 17.78 2.99
C THR A 453 -6.08 17.86 1.75
N GLU A 454 -5.91 18.89 0.93
CA GLU A 454 -6.62 19.07 -0.33
C GLU A 454 -6.42 17.87 -1.30
N LEU A 455 -5.19 17.40 -1.46
CA LEU A 455 -4.88 16.28 -2.36
C LEU A 455 -5.29 14.89 -1.83
N THR A 456 -5.59 14.77 -0.55
CA THR A 456 -5.80 13.46 0.07
C THR A 456 -7.16 13.33 0.74
N ASP A 457 -8.02 14.34 0.58
CA ASP A 457 -9.41 14.24 1.00
C ASP A 457 -10.15 13.26 0.10
N THR A 458 -10.85 12.32 0.73
CA THR A 458 -11.58 11.25 0.05
C THR A 458 -13.05 11.24 0.42
N ASP A 459 -13.47 12.19 1.27
CA ASP A 459 -14.83 12.23 1.83
C ASP A 459 -15.80 13.15 1.06
N ASP A 460 -15.39 13.68 -0.11
CA ASP A 460 -16.20 14.60 -0.93
C ASP A 460 -17.61 14.10 -1.21
N ALA A 461 -17.78 12.78 -1.36
CA ALA A 461 -19.11 12.18 -1.60
C ALA A 461 -20.06 12.23 -0.38
N MET A 462 -19.54 12.50 0.83
CA MET A 462 -20.32 12.56 2.07
C MET A 462 -20.55 14.00 2.53
N HIS A 463 -19.89 14.97 1.94
CA HIS A 463 -20.07 16.40 2.23
C HIS A 463 -21.14 17.01 1.33
N TYR A 464 -22.40 16.64 1.53
CA TYR A 464 -23.52 17.44 1.04
C TYR A 464 -23.53 18.76 1.82
N THR A 465 -23.20 19.88 1.17
CA THR A 465 -23.44 21.19 1.75
C THR A 465 -24.94 21.49 1.72
N ALA A 466 -25.44 22.26 2.69
CA ALA A 466 -26.84 22.67 2.71
C ALA A 466 -27.27 23.45 1.44
N GLU A 467 -26.31 23.90 0.64
CA GLU A 467 -26.53 24.58 -0.63
C GLU A 467 -26.81 23.59 -1.79
N ASP A 468 -26.25 22.37 -1.74
CA ASP A 468 -26.50 21.34 -2.76
C ASP A 468 -27.93 20.77 -2.65
N VAL A 469 -28.50 20.81 -1.45
CA VAL A 469 -29.90 20.35 -1.20
C VAL A 469 -30.92 21.43 -1.59
N ALA A 470 -30.54 22.67 -1.67
CA ALA A 470 -31.42 23.80 -2.01
C ALA A 470 -31.61 23.98 -3.54
N GLY A 471 -30.76 23.38 -4.37
CA GLY A 471 -30.79 23.49 -5.83
C GLY A 471 -31.80 22.58 -6.53
N ASP A 472 -32.28 21.52 -5.87
CA ASP A 472 -33.16 20.49 -6.46
C ASP A 472 -34.62 20.53 -5.93
N ALA A 473 -35.06 21.64 -5.41
CA ALA A 473 -36.52 21.83 -5.12
C ALA A 473 -37.21 22.36 -6.37
N PRO A 474 -38.29 21.68 -6.87
CA PRO A 474 -39.00 22.03 -8.10
C PRO A 474 -39.81 23.35 -7.98
#